data_5f062763b32a82eeb51c2af67e654b22
#
_entry.id   5f062763b32a82eeb51c2af67e654b22
#
_cell.length_a   1.000
_cell.length_b   1.000
_cell.length_c   1.000
_cell.angle_alpha   90.00
_cell.angle_beta   90.00
_cell.angle_gamma   90.00
#
_symmetry.space_group_name_H-M   'P 1'
#
loop_
_entity.id
_entity.type
_entity.pdbx_description
1 polymer ?
#
loop_
_entity_poly.entity_id
_entity_poly.type
_entity_poly.pdbx_seq_one_letter_code
_entity_poly.pdbx_strand_id
1 'polypeptide(L)'
;MNKILSILNGCIPRRAFTLARKEIFQYLNAPAFYGAVVFFLAFCSIWLFYFEQFFLRDQATLRPYFSIFPIVFILVIPVITMKSWAEERKTGTVELLLTMPFTEWDLVLGKFFSCISVLTMMLVLTIPLPLSLSALGNFDAGTIFCEYLGAFLLGSSAISLGLLLSCLSKNQAGAFLGSAVILMFVMLIDQITRTTNLPQWLAESINFISLAYHFESFSKGLIDTRDFLFFVLSTALFLFINTRVILFRKWK
;
A
#
# COMPACT_ATOMS: atom_id res chain seq x y z
N MET A 1 -12.02 -31.68 11.94
CA MET A 1 -11.25 -31.44 10.70
C MET A 1 -12.16 -31.13 9.53
N ASN A 2 -13.29 -31.79 9.32
CA ASN A 2 -14.23 -31.51 8.20
C ASN A 2 -15.00 -30.17 8.30
N LYS A 3 -15.19 -29.59 9.50
CA LYS A 3 -15.85 -28.30 9.69
C LYS A 3 -14.95 -27.11 9.29
N ILE A 4 -13.63 -27.26 9.39
CA ILE A 4 -12.67 -26.24 8.98
C ILE A 4 -12.53 -26.20 7.46
N LEU A 5 -12.58 -27.36 6.80
CA LEU A 5 -12.53 -27.47 5.34
C LEU A 5 -13.81 -26.98 4.65
N SER A 6 -14.98 -27.13 5.25
CA SER A 6 -16.24 -26.61 4.71
C SER A 6 -16.35 -25.07 4.83
N ILE A 7 -15.68 -24.49 5.81
CA ILE A 7 -15.58 -23.02 5.96
C ILE A 7 -14.63 -22.43 4.92
N LEU A 8 -13.61 -23.15 4.50
CA LEU A 8 -12.64 -22.70 3.49
C LEU A 8 -13.16 -22.80 2.04
N ASN A 9 -14.11 -23.68 1.76
CA ASN A 9 -14.46 -24.02 0.36
C ASN A 9 -15.67 -23.31 -0.24
N GLY A 10 -16.40 -22.43 0.44
CA GLY A 10 -17.64 -21.97 -0.20
C GLY A 10 -18.13 -20.55 0.05
N CYS A 11 -17.76 -19.88 1.12
CA CYS A 11 -18.46 -18.63 1.49
C CYS A 11 -17.57 -17.41 1.75
N ILE A 12 -16.32 -17.60 2.19
CA ILE A 12 -15.43 -16.50 2.58
C ILE A 12 -15.12 -15.55 1.42
N PRO A 13 -14.73 -16.00 0.22
CA PRO A 13 -14.37 -15.09 -0.86
C PRO A 13 -15.56 -14.28 -1.41
N ARG A 14 -16.77 -14.82 -1.40
CA ARG A 14 -17.96 -14.11 -1.92
C ARG A 14 -18.40 -12.96 -1.02
N ARG A 15 -18.37 -13.13 0.28
CA ARG A 15 -18.78 -12.10 1.26
C ARG A 15 -17.78 -10.96 1.33
N ALA A 16 -16.48 -11.26 1.41
CA ALA A 16 -15.43 -10.26 1.35
C ALA A 16 -15.48 -9.47 0.04
N PHE A 17 -15.75 -10.15 -1.09
CA PHE A 17 -15.86 -9.50 -2.39
C PHE A 17 -17.08 -8.58 -2.52
N THR A 18 -18.24 -8.96 -1.97
CA THR A 18 -19.41 -8.07 -1.96
C THR A 18 -19.17 -6.80 -1.14
N LEU A 19 -18.47 -6.93 0.00
CA LEU A 19 -18.07 -5.79 0.80
C LEU A 19 -17.06 -4.91 0.05
N ALA A 20 -16.02 -5.52 -0.54
CA ALA A 20 -15.02 -4.81 -1.33
C ALA A 20 -15.66 -4.02 -2.47
N ARG A 21 -16.61 -4.61 -3.21
CA ARG A 21 -17.34 -3.94 -4.29
C ARG A 21 -18.11 -2.70 -3.80
N LYS A 22 -18.80 -2.81 -2.66
CA LYS A 22 -19.49 -1.68 -2.05
C LYS A 22 -18.51 -0.54 -1.72
N GLU A 23 -17.41 -0.87 -1.10
CA GLU A 23 -16.40 0.12 -0.71
C GLU A 23 -15.71 0.76 -1.92
N ILE A 24 -15.40 -0.02 -2.99
CA ILE A 24 -14.85 0.54 -4.22
C ILE A 24 -15.78 1.63 -4.79
N PHE A 25 -17.10 1.37 -4.84
CA PHE A 25 -18.07 2.39 -5.28
C PHE A 25 -18.06 3.63 -4.37
N GLN A 26 -17.88 3.47 -3.07
CA GLN A 26 -17.75 4.60 -2.15
C GLN A 26 -16.49 5.41 -2.41
N TYR A 27 -15.35 4.77 -2.71
CA TYR A 27 -14.11 5.44 -3.11
C TYR A 27 -14.28 6.20 -4.41
N LEU A 28 -14.86 5.59 -5.43
CA LEU A 28 -15.09 6.22 -6.73
C LEU A 28 -16.03 7.44 -6.67
N ASN A 29 -16.95 7.47 -5.71
CA ASN A 29 -17.84 8.61 -5.50
C ASN A 29 -17.26 9.67 -4.54
N ALA A 30 -16.09 9.43 -3.94
CA ALA A 30 -15.47 10.35 -3.01
C ALA A 30 -14.53 11.33 -3.73
N PRO A 31 -14.72 12.66 -3.62
CA PRO A 31 -13.83 13.64 -4.28
C PRO A 31 -12.39 13.54 -3.81
N ALA A 32 -12.15 13.12 -2.57
CA ALA A 32 -10.80 12.91 -2.04
C ALA A 32 -10.00 11.84 -2.81
N PHE A 33 -10.66 10.85 -3.40
CA PHE A 33 -10.02 9.86 -4.25
C PHE A 33 -9.42 10.49 -5.51
N TYR A 34 -10.20 11.30 -6.21
CA TYR A 34 -9.72 11.99 -7.41
C TYR A 34 -8.58 12.96 -7.11
N GLY A 35 -8.64 13.66 -5.97
CA GLY A 35 -7.55 14.50 -5.48
C GLY A 35 -6.26 13.70 -5.26
N ALA A 36 -6.35 12.52 -4.63
CA ALA A 36 -5.21 11.64 -4.41
C ALA A 36 -4.62 11.11 -5.73
N VAL A 37 -5.48 10.71 -6.70
CA VAL A 37 -5.04 10.25 -8.03
C VAL A 37 -4.31 11.35 -8.78
N VAL A 38 -4.90 12.55 -8.85
CA VAL A 38 -4.29 13.70 -9.54
C VAL A 38 -2.98 14.09 -8.88
N PHE A 39 -2.94 14.13 -7.54
CA PHE A 39 -1.71 14.40 -6.79
C PHE A 39 -0.62 13.36 -7.12
N PHE A 40 -0.96 12.07 -7.09
CA PHE A 40 -0.02 10.99 -7.38
C PHE A 40 0.57 11.11 -8.78
N LEU A 41 -0.27 11.23 -9.80
CA LEU A 41 0.16 11.34 -11.19
C LEU A 41 0.97 12.61 -11.44
N ALA A 42 0.50 13.75 -10.95
CA ALA A 42 1.19 15.04 -11.12
C ALA A 42 2.55 15.02 -10.41
N PHE A 43 2.61 14.57 -9.17
CA PHE A 43 3.85 14.56 -8.41
C PHE A 43 4.89 13.63 -9.03
N CYS A 44 4.52 12.42 -9.42
CA CYS A 44 5.42 11.48 -10.08
C CYS A 44 5.93 12.01 -11.44
N SER A 45 5.06 12.68 -12.21
CA SER A 45 5.45 13.29 -13.48
C SER A 45 6.37 14.47 -13.29
N ILE A 46 6.07 15.38 -12.35
CA ILE A 46 6.92 16.53 -12.02
C ILE A 46 8.29 16.05 -11.53
N TRP A 47 8.32 15.01 -10.68
CA TRP A 47 9.57 14.42 -10.20
C TRP A 47 10.43 13.96 -11.36
N LEU A 48 9.90 13.18 -12.29
CA LEU A 48 10.65 12.63 -13.41
C LEU A 48 11.18 13.73 -14.34
N PHE A 49 10.33 14.68 -14.75
CA PHE A 49 10.71 15.66 -15.77
C PHE A 49 11.48 16.84 -15.21
N TYR A 50 11.12 17.35 -14.04
CA TYR A 50 11.71 18.55 -13.47
C TYR A 50 12.91 18.24 -12.54
N PHE A 51 12.75 17.34 -11.56
CA PHE A 51 13.82 17.05 -10.59
C PHE A 51 14.87 16.11 -11.16
N GLU A 52 14.46 15.03 -11.79
CA GLU A 52 15.36 14.05 -12.37
C GLU A 52 15.86 14.45 -13.76
N GLN A 53 15.31 15.51 -14.36
CA GLN A 53 15.73 16.06 -15.65
C GLN A 53 15.89 14.95 -16.70
N PHE A 54 14.89 14.10 -16.83
CA PHE A 54 14.91 12.85 -17.63
C PHE A 54 15.53 13.04 -19.02
N PHE A 55 15.18 14.11 -19.74
CA PHE A 55 15.68 14.35 -21.09
C PHE A 55 17.16 14.81 -21.15
N LEU A 56 17.74 15.23 -20.03
CA LEU A 56 19.14 15.67 -19.98
C LEU A 56 20.12 14.56 -19.61
N ARG A 57 19.61 13.43 -19.07
CA ARG A 57 20.45 12.32 -18.59
C ARG A 57 20.88 11.34 -19.67
N ASP A 58 20.31 11.42 -20.89
CA ASP A 58 20.58 10.51 -22.02
C ASP A 58 20.54 9.02 -21.67
N GLN A 59 19.72 8.62 -20.68
CA GLN A 59 19.58 7.26 -20.23
C GLN A 59 18.13 6.80 -20.36
N ALA A 60 17.89 5.73 -21.14
CA ALA A 60 16.58 5.12 -21.32
C ALA A 60 16.22 4.22 -20.11
N THR A 61 16.04 4.82 -18.93
CA THR A 61 15.65 4.11 -17.70
C THR A 61 14.55 4.86 -16.97
N LEU A 62 13.53 4.11 -16.48
CA LEU A 62 12.43 4.64 -15.66
C LEU A 62 12.67 4.49 -14.16
N ARG A 63 13.83 3.98 -13.77
CA ARG A 63 14.20 3.81 -12.35
C ARG A 63 14.00 5.09 -11.52
N PRO A 64 14.36 6.31 -11.99
CA PRO A 64 14.11 7.55 -11.24
C PRO A 64 12.61 7.83 -11.01
N TYR A 65 11.75 7.37 -11.95
CA TYR A 65 10.31 7.49 -11.81
C TYR A 65 9.75 6.64 -10.68
N PHE A 66 10.19 5.38 -10.59
CA PHE A 66 9.71 4.48 -9.55
C PHE A 66 10.38 4.70 -8.19
N SER A 67 11.59 5.25 -8.16
CA SER A 67 12.31 5.53 -6.91
C SER A 67 11.60 6.50 -5.98
N ILE A 68 10.69 7.34 -6.49
CA ILE A 68 9.90 8.28 -5.70
C ILE A 68 8.64 7.64 -5.07
N PHE A 69 8.21 6.45 -5.54
CA PHE A 69 6.97 5.81 -5.08
C PHE A 69 6.92 5.59 -3.56
N PRO A 70 7.99 5.13 -2.88
CA PRO A 70 7.98 5.02 -1.42
C PRO A 70 7.61 6.33 -0.74
N ILE A 71 8.17 7.46 -1.20
CA ILE A 71 7.91 8.79 -0.62
C ILE A 71 6.47 9.24 -0.90
N VAL A 72 5.98 9.06 -2.12
CA VAL A 72 4.61 9.45 -2.48
C VAL A 72 3.58 8.60 -1.73
N PHE A 73 3.86 7.33 -1.52
CA PHE A 73 2.99 6.41 -0.78
C PHE A 73 2.84 6.80 0.70
N ILE A 74 3.81 7.52 1.29
CA ILE A 74 3.67 8.07 2.66
C ILE A 74 2.45 8.99 2.77
N LEU A 75 2.10 9.72 1.72
CA LEU A 75 0.94 10.62 1.71
C LEU A 75 -0.32 9.97 1.11
N VAL A 76 -0.18 9.28 0.00
CA VAL A 76 -1.31 8.73 -0.76
C VAL A 76 -1.99 7.57 -0.02
N ILE A 77 -1.24 6.65 0.56
CA ILE A 77 -1.82 5.49 1.24
C ILE A 77 -2.63 5.87 2.49
N PRO A 78 -2.17 6.79 3.36
CA PRO A 78 -3.02 7.30 4.44
C PRO A 78 -4.33 7.92 3.96
N VAL A 79 -4.35 8.64 2.84
CA VAL A 79 -5.60 9.21 2.27
C VAL A 79 -6.57 8.10 1.88
N ILE A 80 -6.07 7.00 1.30
CA ILE A 80 -6.89 5.85 0.93
C ILE A 80 -7.41 5.12 2.17
N THR A 81 -6.54 4.86 3.16
CA THR A 81 -6.88 3.99 4.30
C THR A 81 -7.61 4.70 5.44
N MET A 82 -7.47 6.04 5.57
CA MET A 82 -8.04 6.79 6.70
C MET A 82 -9.56 6.65 6.85
N LYS A 83 -10.29 6.50 5.73
CA LYS A 83 -11.76 6.41 5.74
C LYS A 83 -12.24 5.01 6.10
N SER A 84 -11.44 3.98 5.88
CA SER A 84 -11.87 2.59 5.92
C SER A 84 -12.51 2.19 7.27
N TRP A 85 -11.85 2.45 8.39
CA TRP A 85 -12.36 2.14 9.73
C TRP A 85 -12.73 3.38 10.55
N ALA A 86 -11.96 4.46 10.41
CA ALA A 86 -12.13 5.63 11.24
C ALA A 86 -13.44 6.39 10.93
N GLU A 87 -13.92 6.35 9.69
CA GLU A 87 -15.22 6.92 9.31
C GLU A 87 -16.39 6.13 9.90
N GLU A 88 -16.35 4.80 9.79
CA GLU A 88 -17.37 3.92 10.37
C GLU A 88 -17.45 4.04 11.90
N ARG A 89 -16.31 4.27 12.53
CA ARG A 89 -16.27 4.54 13.98
C ARG A 89 -16.87 5.89 14.32
N LYS A 90 -16.58 6.92 13.55
CA LYS A 90 -17.12 8.26 13.76
C LYS A 90 -18.65 8.28 13.60
N THR A 91 -19.18 7.46 12.68
CA THR A 91 -20.63 7.36 12.42
C THR A 91 -21.34 6.33 13.30
N GLY A 92 -20.61 5.57 14.13
CA GLY A 92 -21.19 4.50 14.96
C GLY A 92 -21.63 3.25 14.18
N THR A 93 -21.36 3.20 12.87
CA THR A 93 -21.76 2.08 12.01
C THR A 93 -20.91 0.82 12.19
N VAL A 94 -19.78 0.91 12.88
CA VAL A 94 -18.93 -0.26 13.21
C VAL A 94 -19.70 -1.29 14.02
N GLU A 95 -20.49 -0.87 15.02
CA GLU A 95 -21.27 -1.77 15.85
C GLU A 95 -22.31 -2.53 15.00
N LEU A 96 -22.97 -1.83 14.09
CA LEU A 96 -23.93 -2.42 13.16
C LEU A 96 -23.25 -3.42 12.21
N LEU A 97 -22.04 -3.12 11.77
CA LEU A 97 -21.25 -4.01 10.90
C LEU A 97 -20.83 -5.29 11.64
N LEU A 98 -20.50 -5.18 12.93
CA LEU A 98 -20.13 -6.32 13.78
C LEU A 98 -21.31 -7.22 14.20
N THR A 99 -22.55 -6.72 14.10
CA THR A 99 -23.77 -7.53 14.33
C THR A 99 -24.22 -8.30 13.07
N MET A 100 -23.68 -7.93 11.89
CA MET A 100 -23.96 -8.65 10.65
C MET A 100 -23.29 -10.03 10.64
N PRO A 101 -23.79 -11.01 9.86
CA PRO A 101 -23.25 -12.37 9.81
C PRO A 101 -21.95 -12.44 8.96
N PHE A 102 -21.04 -11.50 9.18
CA PHE A 102 -19.68 -11.49 8.61
C PHE A 102 -18.68 -11.99 9.65
N THR A 103 -17.67 -12.71 9.17
CA THR A 103 -16.51 -12.99 10.01
C THR A 103 -15.58 -11.78 10.05
N GLU A 104 -14.78 -11.65 11.09
CA GLU A 104 -13.82 -10.53 11.21
C GLU A 104 -12.81 -10.55 10.05
N TRP A 105 -12.47 -11.74 9.56
CA TRP A 105 -11.64 -11.91 8.36
C TRP A 105 -12.31 -11.39 7.09
N ASP A 106 -13.62 -11.63 6.91
CA ASP A 106 -14.36 -11.11 5.75
C ASP A 106 -14.33 -9.58 5.71
N LEU A 107 -14.45 -8.95 6.89
CA LEU A 107 -14.43 -7.50 7.02
C LEU A 107 -13.06 -6.91 6.69
N VAL A 108 -11.99 -7.47 7.28
CA VAL A 108 -10.62 -6.98 7.05
C VAL A 108 -10.20 -7.20 5.60
N LEU A 109 -10.44 -8.40 5.07
CA LEU A 109 -10.09 -8.71 3.67
C LEU A 109 -10.92 -7.90 2.68
N GLY A 110 -12.21 -7.68 2.95
CA GLY A 110 -13.06 -6.84 2.11
C GLY A 110 -12.52 -5.41 2.00
N LYS A 111 -12.14 -4.80 3.13
CA LYS A 111 -11.53 -3.47 3.16
C LYS A 111 -10.13 -3.44 2.52
N PHE A 112 -9.34 -4.46 2.73
CA PHE A 112 -8.03 -4.59 2.11
C PHE A 112 -8.13 -4.70 0.58
N PHE A 113 -9.02 -5.55 0.05
CA PHE A 113 -9.22 -5.69 -1.39
C PHE A 113 -9.79 -4.42 -2.02
N SER A 114 -10.61 -3.65 -1.32
CA SER A 114 -11.08 -2.36 -1.82
C SER A 114 -9.93 -1.35 -1.96
N CYS A 115 -9.08 -1.22 -0.94
CA CYS A 115 -7.92 -0.33 -0.99
C CYS A 115 -6.89 -0.76 -2.05
N ILE A 116 -6.64 -2.08 -2.19
CA ILE A 116 -5.76 -2.62 -3.25
C ILE A 116 -6.32 -2.32 -4.64
N SER A 117 -7.64 -2.45 -4.84
CA SER A 117 -8.25 -2.11 -6.14
C SER A 117 -8.04 -0.64 -6.50
N VAL A 118 -8.14 0.25 -5.51
CA VAL A 118 -7.83 1.68 -5.66
C VAL A 118 -6.35 1.89 -6.03
N LEU A 119 -5.43 1.25 -5.30
CA LEU A 119 -3.99 1.29 -5.62
C LEU A 119 -3.70 0.79 -7.03
N THR A 120 -4.26 -0.37 -7.40
CA THR A 120 -4.10 -0.96 -8.73
C THR A 120 -4.60 0.00 -9.81
N MET A 121 -5.75 0.64 -9.60
CA MET A 121 -6.28 1.64 -10.53
C MET A 121 -5.31 2.82 -10.66
N MET A 122 -4.73 3.31 -9.57
CA MET A 122 -3.73 4.38 -9.61
C MET A 122 -2.48 3.96 -10.37
N LEU A 123 -1.96 2.75 -10.14
CA LEU A 123 -0.81 2.21 -10.88
C LEU A 123 -1.11 2.02 -12.37
N VAL A 124 -2.30 1.54 -12.73
CA VAL A 124 -2.72 1.40 -14.13
C VAL A 124 -2.78 2.76 -14.83
N LEU A 125 -3.22 3.82 -14.14
CA LEU A 125 -3.25 5.17 -14.69
C LEU A 125 -1.85 5.77 -14.91
N THR A 126 -0.78 5.19 -14.35
CA THR A 126 0.60 5.60 -14.66
C THR A 126 1.16 4.94 -15.93
N ILE A 127 0.57 3.84 -16.42
CA ILE A 127 1.08 3.07 -17.57
C ILE A 127 1.24 3.90 -18.87
N PRO A 128 0.36 4.87 -19.19
CA PRO A 128 0.54 5.71 -20.38
C PRO A 128 1.88 6.45 -20.42
N LEU A 129 2.48 6.79 -19.28
CA LEU A 129 3.77 7.50 -19.22
C LEU A 129 4.93 6.60 -19.71
N PRO A 130 5.18 5.38 -19.18
CA PRO A 130 6.17 4.47 -19.74
C PRO A 130 5.92 4.14 -21.22
N LEU A 131 4.66 3.96 -21.62
CA LEU A 131 4.32 3.67 -23.03
C LEU A 131 4.67 4.84 -23.96
N SER A 132 4.42 6.08 -23.54
CA SER A 132 4.79 7.26 -24.35
C SER A 132 6.31 7.42 -24.44
N LEU A 133 7.04 7.14 -23.37
CA LEU A 133 8.49 7.23 -23.34
C LEU A 133 9.16 6.08 -24.11
N SER A 134 8.55 4.89 -24.17
CA SER A 134 9.08 3.77 -24.96
C SER A 134 9.18 4.06 -26.45
N ALA A 135 8.42 5.04 -26.96
CA ALA A 135 8.54 5.51 -28.34
C ALA A 135 9.82 6.38 -28.57
N LEU A 136 10.46 6.87 -27.50
CA LEU A 136 11.64 7.74 -27.57
C LEU A 136 12.96 6.99 -27.36
N GLY A 137 12.93 5.74 -26.86
CA GLY A 137 14.15 4.97 -26.59
C GLY A 137 13.87 3.50 -26.31
N ASN A 138 14.93 2.70 -26.25
CA ASN A 138 14.85 1.28 -25.96
C ASN A 138 14.82 1.07 -24.43
N PHE A 139 13.63 0.95 -23.86
CA PHE A 139 13.43 0.63 -22.46
C PHE A 139 13.31 -0.89 -22.26
N ASP A 140 13.89 -1.39 -21.18
CA ASP A 140 13.75 -2.80 -20.80
C ASP A 140 12.36 -3.04 -20.17
N ALA A 141 11.47 -3.70 -20.91
CA ALA A 141 10.13 -4.04 -20.45
C ALA A 141 10.14 -4.96 -19.22
N GLY A 142 11.18 -5.81 -19.06
CA GLY A 142 11.34 -6.68 -17.91
C GLY A 142 11.59 -5.87 -16.63
N THR A 143 12.45 -4.89 -16.69
CA THR A 143 12.72 -3.97 -15.56
C THR A 143 11.47 -3.19 -15.17
N ILE A 144 10.74 -2.62 -16.15
CA ILE A 144 9.48 -1.89 -15.89
C ILE A 144 8.44 -2.79 -15.21
N PHE A 145 8.31 -4.04 -15.66
CA PHE A 145 7.39 -5.00 -15.02
C PHE A 145 7.78 -5.28 -13.57
N CYS A 146 9.09 -5.48 -13.29
CA CYS A 146 9.59 -5.69 -11.93
C CYS A 146 9.31 -4.47 -11.04
N GLU A 147 9.49 -3.26 -11.55
CA GLU A 147 9.22 -2.00 -10.84
C GLU A 147 7.72 -1.85 -10.48
N TYR A 148 6.80 -2.15 -11.40
CA TYR A 148 5.37 -2.18 -11.12
C TYR A 148 4.98 -3.25 -10.12
N LEU A 149 5.56 -4.45 -10.22
CA LEU A 149 5.34 -5.53 -9.25
C LEU A 149 5.80 -5.10 -7.85
N GLY A 150 7.00 -4.53 -7.77
CA GLY A 150 7.53 -3.99 -6.52
C GLY A 150 6.65 -2.89 -5.93
N ALA A 151 6.18 -1.94 -6.76
CA ALA A 151 5.28 -0.88 -6.34
C ALA A 151 3.94 -1.42 -5.82
N PHE A 152 3.40 -2.46 -6.45
CA PHE A 152 2.18 -3.12 -5.99
C PHE A 152 2.39 -3.83 -4.63
N LEU A 153 3.50 -4.54 -4.46
CA LEU A 153 3.84 -5.23 -3.20
C LEU A 153 4.10 -4.23 -2.07
N LEU A 154 4.89 -3.20 -2.32
CA LEU A 154 5.14 -2.10 -1.40
C LEU A 154 3.84 -1.44 -0.95
N GLY A 155 2.99 -1.07 -1.92
CA GLY A 155 1.70 -0.45 -1.64
C GLY A 155 0.76 -1.36 -0.87
N SER A 156 0.74 -2.67 -1.16
CA SER A 156 -0.07 -3.66 -0.43
C SER A 156 0.34 -3.77 1.04
N SER A 157 1.64 -3.79 1.32
CA SER A 157 2.18 -3.81 2.67
C SER A 157 1.86 -2.51 3.42
N ALA A 158 2.05 -1.37 2.77
CA ALA A 158 1.74 -0.07 3.35
C ALA A 158 0.22 0.13 3.60
N ILE A 159 -0.66 -0.38 2.71
CA ILE A 159 -2.12 -0.38 2.90
C ILE A 159 -2.50 -1.21 4.12
N SER A 160 -1.94 -2.41 4.29
CA SER A 160 -2.26 -3.27 5.43
C SER A 160 -1.90 -2.61 6.77
N LEU A 161 -0.78 -1.89 6.82
CA LEU A 161 -0.37 -1.08 7.97
C LEU A 161 -1.30 0.13 8.17
N GLY A 162 -1.65 0.84 7.10
CA GLY A 162 -2.59 1.96 7.15
C GLY A 162 -3.98 1.56 7.64
N LEU A 163 -4.49 0.38 7.22
CA LEU A 163 -5.75 -0.18 7.72
C LEU A 163 -5.70 -0.50 9.22
N LEU A 164 -4.58 -1.05 9.69
CA LEU A 164 -4.39 -1.30 11.12
C LEU A 164 -4.46 -0.01 11.93
N LEU A 165 -3.79 1.05 11.48
CA LEU A 165 -3.77 2.34 12.15
C LEU A 165 -5.13 3.05 12.07
N SER A 166 -5.82 2.94 10.95
CA SER A 166 -7.21 3.41 10.82
C SER A 166 -8.13 2.70 11.82
N CYS A 167 -7.94 1.39 12.03
CA CYS A 167 -8.69 0.64 13.02
C CYS A 167 -8.41 1.11 14.46
N LEU A 168 -7.19 1.51 14.78
CA LEU A 168 -6.81 2.01 16.12
C LEU A 168 -7.32 3.43 16.39
N SER A 169 -7.45 4.24 15.35
CA SER A 169 -7.81 5.66 15.45
C SER A 169 -9.30 5.88 15.74
N LYS A 170 -9.62 7.00 16.40
CA LYS A 170 -11.00 7.39 16.71
C LYS A 170 -11.63 8.27 15.63
N ASN A 171 -10.82 8.95 14.82
CA ASN A 171 -11.26 9.85 13.76
C ASN A 171 -10.34 9.78 12.54
N GLN A 172 -10.81 10.31 11.40
CA GLN A 172 -10.09 10.27 10.14
C GLN A 172 -8.75 11.02 10.17
N ALA A 173 -8.72 12.20 10.82
CA ALA A 173 -7.49 12.99 10.93
C ALA A 173 -6.41 12.28 11.74
N GLY A 174 -6.78 11.63 12.86
CA GLY A 174 -5.86 10.80 13.64
C GLY A 174 -5.40 9.57 12.89
N ALA A 175 -6.26 8.94 12.07
CA ALA A 175 -5.89 7.83 11.22
C ALA A 175 -4.89 8.27 10.13
N PHE A 176 -5.15 9.41 9.48
CA PHE A 176 -4.25 9.97 8.47
C PHE A 176 -2.87 10.30 9.07
N LEU A 177 -2.84 11.13 10.11
CA LEU A 177 -1.57 11.55 10.73
C LEU A 177 -0.79 10.37 11.30
N GLY A 178 -1.46 9.46 12.01
CA GLY A 178 -0.82 8.28 12.58
C GLY A 178 -0.22 7.37 11.51
N SER A 179 -0.98 7.10 10.43
CA SER A 179 -0.47 6.27 9.32
C SER A 179 0.63 6.98 8.53
N ALA A 180 0.53 8.28 8.28
CA ALA A 180 1.56 9.04 7.59
C ALA A 180 2.88 9.06 8.39
N VAL A 181 2.84 9.31 9.71
CA VAL A 181 4.04 9.31 10.56
C VAL A 181 4.69 7.94 10.62
N ILE A 182 3.91 6.87 10.83
CA ILE A 182 4.47 5.52 10.92
C ILE A 182 5.01 5.05 9.56
N LEU A 183 4.29 5.30 8.47
CA LEU A 183 4.77 5.00 7.11
C LEU A 183 6.04 5.81 6.79
N MET A 184 6.08 7.09 7.15
CA MET A 184 7.28 7.91 6.97
C MET A 184 8.47 7.28 7.70
N PHE A 185 8.29 6.86 8.95
CA PHE A 185 9.34 6.22 9.73
C PHE A 185 9.80 4.91 9.09
N VAL A 186 8.88 4.00 8.72
CA VAL A 186 9.21 2.70 8.14
C VAL A 186 9.78 2.82 6.73
N MET A 187 9.36 3.82 5.94
CA MET A 187 9.85 4.03 4.58
C MET A 187 11.21 4.75 4.53
N LEU A 188 11.50 5.65 5.49
CA LEU A 188 12.72 6.48 5.46
C LEU A 188 13.81 6.02 6.43
N ILE A 189 13.60 4.95 7.19
CA ILE A 189 14.56 4.50 8.19
C ILE A 189 15.90 4.06 7.57
N ASP A 190 15.90 3.58 6.34
CA ASP A 190 17.11 3.23 5.59
C ASP A 190 17.96 4.47 5.22
N GLN A 191 17.33 5.63 5.03
CA GLN A 191 18.06 6.89 4.80
C GLN A 191 18.90 7.28 6.02
N ILE A 192 18.40 6.98 7.22
CA ILE A 192 19.14 7.25 8.48
C ILE A 192 20.38 6.38 8.55
N THR A 193 20.30 5.11 8.16
CA THR A 193 21.44 4.20 8.17
C THR A 193 22.52 4.58 7.14
N ARG A 194 22.13 5.16 6.00
CA ARG A 194 23.04 5.65 4.96
C ARG A 194 23.80 6.91 5.37
N THR A 195 23.22 7.74 6.24
CA THR A 195 23.82 9.00 6.68
C THR A 195 24.63 8.88 7.98
N THR A 196 24.33 7.88 8.80
CA THR A 196 24.99 7.63 10.08
C THR A 196 26.00 6.50 9.97
N ASN A 197 27.21 6.69 10.51
CA ASN A 197 28.26 5.66 10.59
C ASN A 197 27.90 4.63 11.68
N LEU A 198 26.82 3.87 11.48
CA LEU A 198 26.41 2.81 12.41
C LEU A 198 27.26 1.54 12.20
N PRO A 199 27.48 0.74 13.26
CA PRO A 199 28.04 -0.60 13.10
C PRO A 199 27.23 -1.42 12.11
N GLN A 200 27.90 -2.19 11.24
CA GLN A 200 27.27 -2.91 10.13
C GLN A 200 26.09 -3.79 10.57
N TRP A 201 26.22 -4.51 11.68
CA TRP A 201 25.14 -5.37 12.22
C TRP A 201 23.88 -4.60 12.63
N LEU A 202 24.02 -3.36 13.16
CA LEU A 202 22.90 -2.50 13.46
C LEU A 202 22.26 -1.95 12.19
N ALA A 203 23.07 -1.49 11.23
CA ALA A 203 22.57 -0.98 9.95
C ALA A 203 21.78 -2.05 9.18
N GLU A 204 22.26 -3.29 9.11
CA GLU A 204 21.58 -4.41 8.48
C GLU A 204 20.24 -4.73 9.15
N SER A 205 20.21 -4.75 10.50
CA SER A 205 18.99 -5.02 11.27
C SER A 205 17.93 -3.92 11.08
N ILE A 206 18.35 -2.66 11.02
CA ILE A 206 17.46 -1.53 10.80
C ILE A 206 16.93 -1.50 9.37
N ASN A 207 17.82 -1.74 8.39
CA ASN A 207 17.45 -1.78 6.98
C ASN A 207 16.45 -2.90 6.68
N PHE A 208 16.53 -4.03 7.39
CA PHE A 208 15.59 -5.13 7.24
C PHE A 208 14.14 -4.75 7.59
N ILE A 209 13.92 -3.73 8.41
CA ILE A 209 12.58 -3.24 8.75
C ILE A 209 12.04 -2.27 7.67
N SER A 210 12.94 -1.67 6.87
CA SER A 210 12.55 -0.66 5.88
C SER A 210 11.84 -1.27 4.67
N LEU A 211 10.63 -0.79 4.40
CA LEU A 211 9.90 -1.15 3.19
C LEU A 211 10.60 -0.62 1.92
N ALA A 212 11.21 0.57 2.00
CA ALA A 212 11.90 1.17 0.85
C ALA A 212 13.20 0.42 0.50
N TYR A 213 13.90 -0.13 1.50
CA TYR A 213 15.09 -0.95 1.28
C TYR A 213 14.78 -2.19 0.42
N HIS A 214 13.73 -2.93 0.75
CA HIS A 214 13.29 -4.10 -0.02
C HIS A 214 12.74 -3.74 -1.41
N PHE A 215 12.22 -2.53 -1.57
CA PHE A 215 11.77 -2.03 -2.87
C PHE A 215 12.94 -1.74 -3.82
N GLU A 216 14.13 -1.41 -3.30
CA GLU A 216 15.29 -1.08 -4.12
C GLU A 216 15.72 -2.23 -5.06
N SER A 217 15.55 -3.48 -4.66
CA SER A 217 15.82 -4.65 -5.51
C SER A 217 14.92 -4.67 -6.75
N PHE A 218 13.62 -4.43 -6.55
CA PHE A 218 12.65 -4.36 -7.65
C PHE A 218 12.92 -3.16 -8.56
N SER A 219 13.34 -2.03 -8.02
CA SER A 219 13.77 -0.84 -8.77
C SER A 219 15.02 -1.10 -9.63
N LYS A 220 15.82 -2.12 -9.32
CA LYS A 220 16.96 -2.58 -10.13
C LYS A 220 16.56 -3.63 -11.17
N GLY A 221 15.26 -3.98 -11.28
CA GLY A 221 14.78 -5.05 -12.14
C GLY A 221 15.09 -6.47 -11.64
N LEU A 222 15.42 -6.61 -10.37
CA LEU A 222 15.73 -7.91 -9.75
C LEU A 222 14.56 -8.36 -8.87
N ILE A 223 14.09 -9.58 -9.09
CA ILE A 223 13.08 -10.21 -8.22
C ILE A 223 13.84 -11.10 -7.25
N ASP A 224 14.13 -10.56 -6.05
CA ASP A 224 14.67 -11.36 -4.96
C ASP A 224 13.51 -12.01 -4.18
N THR A 225 13.62 -13.32 -3.97
CA THR A 225 12.66 -14.10 -3.18
C THR A 225 12.56 -13.60 -1.74
N ARG A 226 13.63 -13.06 -1.18
CA ARG A 226 13.65 -12.49 0.18
C ARG A 226 12.74 -11.27 0.27
N ASP A 227 12.86 -10.35 -0.69
CA ASP A 227 12.11 -9.10 -0.73
C ASP A 227 10.63 -9.38 -1.02
N PHE A 228 10.36 -10.32 -1.93
CA PHE A 228 9.00 -10.77 -2.22
C PHE A 228 8.32 -11.35 -0.97
N LEU A 229 9.00 -12.29 -0.28
CA LEU A 229 8.48 -12.90 0.95
C LEU A 229 8.30 -11.86 2.06
N PHE A 230 9.19 -10.90 2.20
CA PHE A 230 9.07 -9.83 3.17
C PHE A 230 7.77 -9.05 2.99
N PHE A 231 7.44 -8.61 1.76
CA PHE A 231 6.19 -7.88 1.50
C PHE A 231 4.95 -8.74 1.75
N VAL A 232 4.96 -10.01 1.34
CA VAL A 232 3.83 -10.92 1.57
C VAL A 232 3.64 -11.18 3.07
N LEU A 233 4.72 -11.48 3.80
CA LEU A 233 4.65 -11.75 5.23
C LEU A 233 4.27 -10.51 6.04
N SER A 234 4.81 -9.33 5.72
CA SER A 234 4.44 -8.08 6.38
C SER A 234 2.96 -7.73 6.15
N THR A 235 2.46 -7.89 4.92
CA THR A 235 1.03 -7.71 4.61
C THR A 235 0.17 -8.67 5.42
N ALA A 236 0.50 -9.96 5.43
CA ALA A 236 -0.24 -10.97 6.18
C ALA A 236 -0.21 -10.69 7.70
N LEU A 237 0.94 -10.30 8.24
CA LEU A 237 1.11 -9.96 9.65
C LEU A 237 0.20 -8.78 10.05
N PHE A 238 0.23 -7.67 9.31
CA PHE A 238 -0.58 -6.50 9.64
C PHE A 238 -2.09 -6.79 9.50
N LEU A 239 -2.51 -7.57 8.52
CA LEU A 239 -3.91 -8.01 8.40
C LEU A 239 -4.32 -8.94 9.55
N PHE A 240 -3.44 -9.84 9.98
CA PHE A 240 -3.68 -10.69 11.14
C PHE A 240 -3.83 -9.88 12.42
N ILE A 241 -2.94 -8.91 12.67
CA ILE A 241 -3.04 -8.00 13.82
C ILE A 241 -4.34 -7.19 13.74
N ASN A 242 -4.73 -6.71 12.57
CA ASN A 242 -5.97 -5.97 12.37
C ASN A 242 -7.20 -6.79 12.77
N THR A 243 -7.27 -8.06 12.35
CA THR A 243 -8.34 -8.98 12.76
C THR A 243 -8.38 -9.20 14.28
N ARG A 244 -7.21 -9.31 14.92
CA ARG A 244 -7.14 -9.44 16.38
C ARG A 244 -7.63 -8.19 17.11
N VAL A 245 -7.27 -7.02 16.62
CA VAL A 245 -7.73 -5.74 17.19
C VAL A 245 -9.27 -5.64 17.11
N ILE A 246 -9.89 -6.05 16.02
CA ILE A 246 -11.34 -6.05 15.86
C ILE A 246 -12.00 -7.04 16.82
N LEU A 247 -11.45 -8.24 16.93
CA LEU A 247 -11.95 -9.26 17.89
C LEU A 247 -11.96 -8.74 19.33
N PHE A 248 -10.86 -8.13 19.79
CA PHE A 248 -10.78 -7.56 21.15
C PHE A 248 -11.81 -6.45 21.39
N ARG A 249 -12.24 -5.76 20.36
CA ARG A 249 -13.25 -4.70 20.47
C ARG A 249 -14.68 -5.21 20.48
N LYS A 250 -14.95 -6.34 19.84
CA LYS A 250 -16.27 -6.99 19.82
C LYS A 250 -16.70 -7.47 21.22
N TRP A 251 -15.71 -7.70 22.11
CA TRP A 251 -15.94 -8.21 23.46
C TRP A 251 -15.94 -7.12 24.55
N LYS A 252 -15.79 -5.86 24.19
CA LYS A 252 -15.97 -4.70 25.07
C LYS A 252 -17.24 -3.94 24.76
#